data_a2d4791932d92dc24f777e24ce0158ff
#
_entry.id   a2d4791932d92dc24f777e24ce0158ff
#
_cell.length_a   1.000
_cell.length_b   1.000
_cell.length_c   1.000
_cell.angle_alpha   90.00
_cell.angle_beta   90.00
_cell.angle_gamma   90.00
#
_symmetry.space_group_name_H-M   'P 1'
#
loop_
_entity.id
_entity.type
_entity.pdbx_description
1 polymer ?
#
loop_
_entity_poly.entity_id
_entity_poly.type
_entity_poly.pdbx_seq_one_letter_code
_entity_poly.pdbx_strand_id
1 'polypeptide(L)'
;MELKQLRAFVTLAEELHFGRAAQRLCIVQPALSMQIKALEAELGARLFERDRHKVELSDTGRVFLPEARATLQQAARAEQMARLSSRGEIGTLRIAFVSSVLPTLLPAVLRTMRERYPLIVLELKDMPTPDQIAALRDRRIDFGMIRLPAAYAGIDTRVVLEEGFVVALPLDHPLAAHDTIAPAALRGHPAFVLARRYAPGFHDDMLLALSRAGTTLEIAQEFGEFTTMLALVAAGMGIGLIPAQAASALPPNVLARPLDLAGHRSGIGLAWTDLDSPLKRAFVDTIEHVTAHAGQ
;
A
#
# COMPACT_ATOMS: atom_id res chain seq x y z
N MET A 1 -19.32 -7.45 -36.58
CA MET A 1 -17.91 -7.01 -36.77
C MET A 1 -17.05 -7.69 -35.69
N GLU A 2 -16.06 -8.47 -36.10
CA GLU A 2 -15.19 -9.24 -35.20
C GLU A 2 -13.75 -8.71 -35.24
N LEU A 3 -13.00 -8.85 -34.14
CA LEU A 3 -11.60 -8.38 -34.07
C LEU A 3 -10.71 -9.02 -35.15
N LYS A 4 -10.98 -10.28 -35.53
CA LYS A 4 -10.22 -10.95 -36.60
C LYS A 4 -10.43 -10.26 -37.96
N GLN A 5 -11.64 -9.76 -38.24
CA GLN A 5 -11.94 -9.03 -39.47
C GLN A 5 -11.27 -7.65 -39.48
N LEU A 6 -11.22 -6.96 -38.33
CA LEU A 6 -10.48 -5.70 -38.19
C LEU A 6 -8.99 -5.90 -38.40
N ARG A 7 -8.40 -6.97 -37.81
CA ARG A 7 -7.00 -7.33 -38.04
C ARG A 7 -6.72 -7.61 -39.52
N ALA A 8 -7.61 -8.36 -40.18
CA ALA A 8 -7.51 -8.65 -41.60
C ALA A 8 -7.52 -7.36 -42.44
N PHE A 9 -8.44 -6.43 -42.13
CA PHE A 9 -8.57 -5.16 -42.81
C PHE A 9 -7.32 -4.27 -42.61
N VAL A 10 -6.87 -4.07 -41.37
CA VAL A 10 -5.69 -3.25 -41.06
C VAL A 10 -4.44 -3.81 -41.73
N THR A 11 -4.23 -5.14 -41.65
CA THR A 11 -3.05 -5.77 -42.28
C THR A 11 -3.11 -5.65 -43.79
N LEU A 12 -4.27 -5.84 -44.44
CA LEU A 12 -4.41 -5.65 -45.88
C LEU A 12 -4.20 -4.18 -46.28
N ALA A 13 -4.65 -3.22 -45.47
CA ALA A 13 -4.44 -1.80 -45.70
C ALA A 13 -2.95 -1.39 -45.64
N GLU A 14 -2.14 -2.08 -44.84
CA GLU A 14 -0.71 -1.88 -44.73
C GLU A 14 0.07 -2.54 -45.88
N GLU A 15 -0.33 -3.74 -46.27
CA GLU A 15 0.38 -4.53 -47.30
C GLU A 15 -0.05 -4.16 -48.71
N LEU A 16 -1.29 -3.68 -48.91
CA LEU A 16 -1.93 -3.44 -50.19
C LEU A 16 -1.79 -4.63 -51.17
N HIS A 17 -1.67 -5.85 -50.61
CA HIS A 17 -1.48 -7.08 -51.37
C HIS A 17 -2.00 -8.28 -50.59
N PHE A 18 -3.05 -8.94 -51.10
CA PHE A 18 -3.73 -10.04 -50.41
C PHE A 18 -2.77 -11.20 -50.05
N GLY A 19 -1.84 -11.59 -50.90
CA GLY A 19 -0.90 -12.66 -50.63
C GLY A 19 0.05 -12.34 -49.47
N ARG A 20 0.65 -11.14 -49.45
CA ARG A 20 1.51 -10.69 -48.34
C ARG A 20 0.74 -10.53 -47.04
N ALA A 21 -0.45 -9.94 -47.11
CA ALA A 21 -1.30 -9.77 -45.92
C ALA A 21 -1.73 -11.12 -45.33
N ALA A 22 -2.11 -12.09 -46.17
CA ALA A 22 -2.44 -13.45 -45.76
C ALA A 22 -1.26 -14.16 -45.11
N GLN A 23 -0.07 -14.05 -45.71
CA GLN A 23 1.18 -14.61 -45.17
C GLN A 23 1.50 -13.98 -43.78
N ARG A 24 1.39 -12.65 -43.64
CA ARG A 24 1.63 -11.94 -42.36
C ARG A 24 0.66 -12.35 -41.28
N LEU A 25 -0.59 -12.69 -41.64
CA LEU A 25 -1.63 -13.17 -40.74
C LEU A 25 -1.56 -14.70 -40.51
N CYS A 26 -0.62 -15.41 -41.14
CA CYS A 26 -0.52 -16.86 -41.08
C CYS A 26 -1.81 -17.58 -41.49
N ILE A 27 -2.53 -17.06 -42.51
CA ILE A 27 -3.73 -17.67 -43.10
C ILE A 27 -3.62 -17.81 -44.61
N VAL A 28 -4.50 -18.60 -45.22
CA VAL A 28 -4.57 -18.71 -46.67
C VAL A 28 -5.30 -17.50 -47.27
N GLN A 29 -4.90 -17.07 -48.46
CA GLN A 29 -5.47 -15.88 -49.12
C GLN A 29 -7.00 -15.93 -49.32
N PRO A 30 -7.65 -17.08 -49.67
CA PRO A 30 -9.11 -17.15 -49.73
C PRO A 30 -9.79 -16.81 -48.40
N ALA A 31 -9.22 -17.23 -47.23
CA ALA A 31 -9.76 -16.91 -45.92
C ALA A 31 -9.68 -15.40 -45.62
N LEU A 32 -8.56 -14.76 -45.97
CA LEU A 32 -8.44 -13.30 -45.87
C LEU A 32 -9.52 -12.58 -46.71
N SER A 33 -9.67 -13.01 -47.99
CA SER A 33 -10.69 -12.43 -48.88
C SER A 33 -12.10 -12.59 -48.32
N MET A 34 -12.43 -13.73 -47.73
CA MET A 34 -13.73 -13.94 -47.08
C MET A 34 -13.92 -13.03 -45.86
N GLN A 35 -12.93 -12.83 -45.02
CA GLN A 35 -13.01 -11.92 -43.86
C GLN A 35 -13.24 -10.47 -44.29
N ILE A 36 -12.55 -10.00 -45.32
CA ILE A 36 -12.74 -8.66 -45.87
C ILE A 36 -14.13 -8.51 -46.46
N LYS A 37 -14.60 -9.46 -47.29
CA LYS A 37 -15.94 -9.43 -47.86
C LYS A 37 -17.04 -9.42 -46.80
N ALA A 38 -16.89 -10.22 -45.75
CA ALA A 38 -17.81 -10.27 -44.63
C ALA A 38 -17.86 -8.93 -43.87
N LEU A 39 -16.72 -8.29 -43.66
CA LEU A 39 -16.64 -6.95 -43.03
C LEU A 39 -17.28 -5.90 -43.91
N GLU A 40 -17.01 -5.86 -45.23
CA GLU A 40 -17.60 -4.94 -46.19
C GLU A 40 -19.13 -5.11 -46.28
N ALA A 41 -19.61 -6.38 -46.27
CA ALA A 41 -21.04 -6.67 -46.28
C ALA A 41 -21.76 -6.19 -45.00
N GLU A 42 -21.12 -6.36 -43.84
CA GLU A 42 -21.66 -5.92 -42.55
C GLU A 42 -21.72 -4.38 -42.45
N LEU A 43 -20.71 -3.69 -42.98
CA LEU A 43 -20.64 -2.23 -43.00
C LEU A 43 -21.50 -1.61 -44.13
N GLY A 44 -21.93 -2.42 -45.06
CA GLY A 44 -22.67 -1.94 -46.25
C GLY A 44 -21.84 -1.06 -47.18
N ALA A 45 -20.49 -1.17 -47.10
CA ALA A 45 -19.60 -0.32 -47.85
C ALA A 45 -18.33 -1.06 -48.27
N ARG A 46 -17.77 -0.72 -49.43
CA ARG A 46 -16.45 -1.23 -49.82
C ARG A 46 -15.34 -0.48 -49.09
N LEU A 47 -14.37 -1.25 -48.59
CA LEU A 47 -13.20 -0.71 -47.92
C LEU A 47 -11.98 -0.67 -48.83
N PHE A 48 -11.96 -1.52 -49.87
CA PHE A 48 -10.92 -1.55 -50.87
C PHE A 48 -11.47 -1.41 -52.28
N GLU A 49 -10.79 -0.61 -53.10
CA GLU A 49 -10.89 -0.64 -54.54
C GLU A 49 -9.93 -1.76 -55.07
N ARG A 50 -10.48 -2.60 -55.96
CA ARG A 50 -9.76 -3.76 -56.51
C ARG A 50 -9.78 -3.67 -58.02
N ASP A 51 -8.60 -3.55 -58.59
CA ASP A 51 -8.38 -3.75 -60.03
C ASP A 51 -7.49 -4.98 -60.23
N ARG A 52 -7.38 -5.46 -61.46
CA ARG A 52 -6.58 -6.70 -61.79
C ARG A 52 -5.14 -6.65 -61.30
N HIS A 53 -4.58 -5.48 -61.09
CA HIS A 53 -3.18 -5.26 -60.71
C HIS A 53 -2.95 -4.45 -59.46
N LYS A 54 -3.99 -3.91 -58.81
CA LYS A 54 -3.86 -2.97 -57.68
C LYS A 54 -4.93 -3.15 -56.63
N VAL A 55 -4.51 -3.06 -55.38
CA VAL A 55 -5.39 -3.01 -54.20
C VAL A 55 -5.13 -1.67 -53.52
N GLU A 56 -6.15 -0.85 -53.38
CA GLU A 56 -6.05 0.45 -52.70
C GLU A 56 -7.22 0.61 -51.72
N LEU A 57 -7.02 1.46 -50.70
CA LEU A 57 -8.15 1.83 -49.84
C LEU A 57 -9.16 2.69 -50.59
N SER A 58 -10.42 2.35 -50.47
CA SER A 58 -11.52 3.25 -50.86
C SER A 58 -11.54 4.49 -49.95
N ASP A 59 -12.35 5.52 -50.28
CA ASP A 59 -12.53 6.66 -49.39
C ASP A 59 -13.09 6.24 -48.03
N THR A 60 -14.04 5.32 -48.02
CA THR A 60 -14.57 4.71 -46.79
C THR A 60 -13.47 3.93 -46.04
N GLY A 61 -12.63 3.19 -46.77
CA GLY A 61 -11.50 2.47 -46.13
C GLY A 61 -10.49 3.41 -45.47
N ARG A 62 -10.22 4.57 -46.09
CA ARG A 62 -9.36 5.60 -45.52
C ARG A 62 -9.91 6.19 -44.21
N VAL A 63 -11.22 6.44 -44.16
CA VAL A 63 -11.91 6.93 -42.94
C VAL A 63 -11.99 5.84 -41.90
N PHE A 64 -12.26 4.60 -42.29
CA PHE A 64 -12.41 3.47 -41.34
C PHE A 64 -11.07 2.97 -40.73
N LEU A 65 -9.95 3.14 -41.41
CA LEU A 65 -8.65 2.63 -40.98
C LEU A 65 -8.21 3.13 -39.59
N PRO A 66 -8.24 4.43 -39.26
CA PRO A 66 -7.90 4.91 -37.93
C PRO A 66 -8.83 4.34 -36.85
N GLU A 67 -10.12 4.20 -37.11
CA GLU A 67 -11.08 3.66 -36.14
C GLU A 67 -10.87 2.15 -35.91
N ALA A 68 -10.57 1.40 -36.96
CA ALA A 68 -10.24 -0.01 -36.86
C ALA A 68 -8.94 -0.23 -36.03
N ARG A 69 -7.92 0.61 -36.21
CA ARG A 69 -6.68 0.58 -35.42
C ARG A 69 -6.96 0.92 -33.95
N ALA A 70 -7.74 1.97 -33.67
CA ALA A 70 -8.08 2.36 -32.31
C ALA A 70 -8.85 1.24 -31.59
N THR A 71 -9.79 0.58 -32.28
CA THR A 71 -10.53 -0.56 -31.72
C THR A 71 -9.61 -1.73 -31.36
N LEU A 72 -8.69 -2.10 -32.25
CA LEU A 72 -7.72 -3.17 -31.99
C LEU A 72 -6.79 -2.81 -30.84
N GLN A 73 -6.36 -1.57 -30.75
CA GLN A 73 -5.52 -1.07 -29.66
C GLN A 73 -6.27 -1.13 -28.32
N GLN A 74 -7.54 -0.76 -28.29
CA GLN A 74 -8.36 -0.84 -27.09
C GLN A 74 -8.58 -2.28 -26.65
N ALA A 75 -8.80 -3.21 -27.57
CA ALA A 75 -8.91 -4.62 -27.26
C ALA A 75 -7.61 -5.20 -26.66
N ALA A 76 -6.45 -4.86 -27.24
CA ALA A 76 -5.15 -5.25 -26.71
C ALA A 76 -4.90 -4.67 -25.30
N ARG A 77 -5.30 -3.41 -25.08
CA ARG A 77 -5.23 -2.79 -23.76
C ARG A 77 -6.10 -3.53 -22.73
N ALA A 78 -7.32 -3.92 -23.09
CA ALA A 78 -8.21 -4.67 -22.21
C ALA A 78 -7.61 -6.02 -21.80
N GLU A 79 -7.02 -6.75 -22.77
CA GLU A 79 -6.29 -8.00 -22.47
C GLU A 79 -5.11 -7.78 -21.53
N GLN A 80 -4.33 -6.71 -21.74
CA GLN A 80 -3.22 -6.35 -20.88
C GLN A 80 -3.69 -6.05 -19.45
N MET A 81 -4.74 -5.25 -19.28
CA MET A 81 -5.30 -4.92 -17.95
C MET A 81 -5.77 -6.17 -17.21
N ALA A 82 -6.44 -7.09 -17.90
CA ALA A 82 -6.86 -8.35 -17.32
C ALA A 82 -5.66 -9.20 -16.83
N ARG A 83 -4.58 -9.26 -17.62
CA ARG A 83 -3.35 -9.95 -17.23
C ARG A 83 -2.65 -9.30 -16.03
N LEU A 84 -2.55 -7.96 -16.01
CA LEU A 84 -1.96 -7.23 -14.89
C LEU A 84 -2.78 -7.45 -13.60
N SER A 85 -4.11 -7.39 -13.70
CA SER A 85 -4.99 -7.67 -12.57
C SER A 85 -4.84 -9.08 -12.03
N SER A 86 -4.77 -10.09 -12.92
CA SER A 86 -4.59 -11.49 -12.49
C SER A 86 -3.24 -11.77 -11.82
N ARG A 87 -2.23 -10.91 -12.03
CA ARG A 87 -0.92 -10.98 -11.38
C ARG A 87 -0.82 -10.09 -10.13
N GLY A 88 -1.85 -9.30 -9.83
CA GLY A 88 -1.82 -8.35 -8.72
C GLY A 88 -0.94 -7.13 -8.96
N GLU A 89 -0.68 -6.80 -10.23
CA GLU A 89 0.16 -5.67 -10.63
C GLU A 89 -0.64 -4.38 -10.83
N ILE A 90 -1.98 -4.44 -10.75
CA ILE A 90 -2.91 -3.31 -10.84
C ILE A 90 -4.05 -3.49 -9.85
N GLY A 91 -4.53 -2.40 -9.29
CA GLY A 91 -5.68 -2.37 -8.37
C GLY A 91 -5.53 -1.30 -7.31
N THR A 92 -6.41 -1.34 -6.32
CA THR A 92 -6.39 -0.43 -5.17
C THR A 92 -6.21 -1.24 -3.90
N LEU A 93 -5.29 -0.81 -3.02
CA LEU A 93 -5.13 -1.31 -1.65
C LEU A 93 -5.49 -0.19 -0.68
N ARG A 94 -6.39 -0.47 0.24
CA ARG A 94 -6.80 0.41 1.33
C ARG A 94 -6.06 0.00 2.60
N ILE A 95 -5.21 0.89 3.07
CA ILE A 95 -4.30 0.61 4.18
C ILE A 95 -4.56 1.64 5.26
N ALA A 96 -4.90 1.17 6.46
CA ALA A 96 -4.91 2.01 7.64
C ALA A 96 -3.63 1.81 8.46
N PHE A 97 -3.25 2.82 9.21
CA PHE A 97 -2.04 2.77 10.03
C PHE A 97 -2.18 3.64 11.28
N VAL A 98 -1.40 3.33 12.31
CA VAL A 98 -1.19 4.22 13.45
C VAL A 98 -0.09 5.23 13.11
N SER A 99 -0.26 6.50 13.51
CA SER A 99 0.64 7.62 13.14
C SER A 99 2.12 7.37 13.46
N SER A 100 2.42 6.53 14.44
CA SER A 100 3.80 6.21 14.85
C SER A 100 4.63 5.43 13.80
N VAL A 101 4.03 4.87 12.75
CA VAL A 101 4.77 4.21 11.65
C VAL A 101 5.17 5.19 10.54
N LEU A 102 4.65 6.43 10.58
CA LEU A 102 4.91 7.46 9.56
C LEU A 102 6.40 7.84 9.44
N PRO A 103 7.15 8.04 10.55
CA PRO A 103 8.53 8.48 10.41
C PRO A 103 9.50 7.39 9.95
N THR A 104 9.11 6.12 10.00
CA THR A 104 10.03 4.99 9.84
C THR A 104 9.58 3.97 8.81
N LEU A 105 8.61 3.12 9.13
CA LEU A 105 8.23 1.95 8.35
C LEU A 105 7.45 2.32 7.08
N LEU A 106 6.41 3.15 7.22
CA LEU A 106 5.47 3.41 6.13
C LEU A 106 6.12 4.04 4.90
N PRO A 107 7.02 5.05 5.00
CA PRO A 107 7.66 5.65 3.82
C PRO A 107 8.49 4.65 3.01
N ALA A 108 9.19 3.73 3.68
CA ALA A 108 9.98 2.70 3.02
C ALA A 108 9.08 1.71 2.25
N VAL A 109 7.98 1.26 2.88
CA VAL A 109 6.97 0.40 2.25
C VAL A 109 6.36 1.07 1.02
N LEU A 110 5.94 2.35 1.15
CA LEU A 110 5.32 3.09 0.05
C LEU A 110 6.28 3.29 -1.13
N ARG A 111 7.56 3.57 -0.85
CA ARG A 111 8.59 3.70 -1.89
C ARG A 111 8.76 2.39 -2.64
N THR A 112 8.94 1.29 -1.92
CA THR A 112 9.12 -0.04 -2.53
C THR A 112 7.89 -0.48 -3.32
N MET A 113 6.68 -0.21 -2.81
CA MET A 113 5.43 -0.47 -3.57
C MET A 113 5.38 0.34 -4.86
N ARG A 114 5.71 1.63 -4.83
CA ARG A 114 5.71 2.49 -6.00
C ARG A 114 6.72 2.05 -7.06
N GLU A 115 7.89 1.57 -6.64
CA GLU A 115 8.94 1.07 -7.53
C GLU A 115 8.58 -0.26 -8.16
N ARG A 116 8.05 -1.21 -7.38
CA ARG A 116 7.75 -2.57 -7.84
C ARG A 116 6.39 -2.68 -8.54
N TYR A 117 5.41 -1.88 -8.12
CA TYR A 117 4.02 -1.97 -8.55
C TYR A 117 3.44 -0.59 -8.88
N PRO A 118 3.95 0.09 -9.92
CA PRO A 118 3.62 1.50 -10.22
C PRO A 118 2.15 1.73 -10.61
N LEU A 119 1.40 0.67 -10.94
CA LEU A 119 -0.02 0.75 -11.32
C LEU A 119 -0.97 0.43 -10.16
N ILE A 120 -0.44 0.17 -8.94
CA ILE A 120 -1.26 -0.01 -7.75
C ILE A 120 -1.54 1.36 -7.12
N VAL A 121 -2.80 1.62 -6.84
CA VAL A 121 -3.24 2.78 -6.07
C VAL A 121 -3.26 2.41 -4.58
N LEU A 122 -2.56 3.19 -3.75
CA LEU A 122 -2.54 3.03 -2.30
C LEU A 122 -3.42 4.12 -1.68
N GLU A 123 -4.53 3.71 -1.06
CA GLU A 123 -5.38 4.59 -0.26
C GLU A 123 -4.96 4.46 1.21
N LEU A 124 -4.45 5.55 1.79
CA LEU A 124 -3.85 5.58 3.12
C LEU A 124 -4.78 6.30 4.09
N LYS A 125 -4.95 5.73 5.30
CA LYS A 125 -5.79 6.33 6.32
C LYS A 125 -5.18 6.19 7.71
N ASP A 126 -4.97 7.32 8.39
CA ASP A 126 -4.61 7.33 9.80
C ASP A 126 -5.83 6.94 10.64
N MET A 127 -5.68 5.90 11.48
CA MET A 127 -6.72 5.36 12.32
C MET A 127 -6.16 4.75 13.61
N PRO A 128 -6.84 4.89 14.76
CA PRO A 128 -6.59 4.11 15.97
C PRO A 128 -6.75 2.60 15.73
N THR A 129 -6.02 1.79 16.50
CA THR A 129 -6.09 0.32 16.37
C THR A 129 -7.53 -0.23 16.42
N PRO A 130 -8.42 0.14 17.36
CA PRO A 130 -9.79 -0.38 17.38
C PRO A 130 -10.60 -0.06 16.12
N ASP A 131 -10.43 1.14 15.57
CA ASP A 131 -11.12 1.57 14.35
C ASP A 131 -10.61 0.80 13.13
N GLN A 132 -9.29 0.51 13.06
CA GLN A 132 -8.71 -0.36 12.03
C GLN A 132 -9.32 -1.77 12.09
N ILE A 133 -9.47 -2.35 13.29
CA ILE A 133 -10.08 -3.66 13.48
C ILE A 133 -11.53 -3.68 13.01
N ALA A 134 -12.31 -2.67 13.34
CA ALA A 134 -13.68 -2.51 12.85
C ALA A 134 -13.71 -2.38 11.31
N ALA A 135 -12.82 -1.54 10.76
CA ALA A 135 -12.73 -1.32 9.31
C ALA A 135 -12.29 -2.57 8.53
N LEU A 136 -11.40 -3.41 9.10
CA LEU A 136 -11.02 -4.71 8.53
C LEU A 136 -12.22 -5.67 8.48
N ARG A 137 -12.97 -5.81 9.59
CA ARG A 137 -14.16 -6.65 9.65
C ARG A 137 -15.24 -6.22 8.66
N ASP A 138 -15.42 -4.92 8.49
CA ASP A 138 -16.34 -4.32 7.53
C ASP A 138 -15.81 -4.31 6.09
N ARG A 139 -14.58 -4.81 5.84
CA ARG A 139 -13.89 -4.77 4.54
C ARG A 139 -13.76 -3.36 3.94
N ARG A 140 -13.71 -2.35 4.80
CA ARG A 140 -13.47 -0.95 4.40
C ARG A 140 -12.00 -0.65 4.17
N ILE A 141 -11.10 -1.48 4.74
CA ILE A 141 -9.67 -1.50 4.50
C ILE A 141 -9.21 -2.94 4.23
N ASP A 142 -8.10 -3.09 3.53
CA ASP A 142 -7.50 -4.37 3.20
C ASP A 142 -6.42 -4.76 4.23
N PHE A 143 -5.70 -3.76 4.75
CA PHE A 143 -4.66 -3.92 5.76
C PHE A 143 -4.73 -2.87 6.83
N GLY A 144 -4.33 -3.26 8.04
CA GLY A 144 -4.10 -2.36 9.17
C GLY A 144 -2.68 -2.51 9.73
N MET A 145 -1.99 -1.39 9.96
CA MET A 145 -0.77 -1.37 10.76
C MET A 145 -1.15 -0.96 12.17
N ILE A 146 -1.25 -1.93 13.06
CA ILE A 146 -1.83 -1.78 14.41
C ILE A 146 -0.76 -1.87 15.50
N ARG A 147 -1.04 -1.25 16.66
CA ARG A 147 -0.22 -1.43 17.86
C ARG A 147 -0.45 -2.80 18.51
N LEU A 148 0.66 -3.45 18.89
CA LEU A 148 0.67 -4.71 19.63
C LEU A 148 0.94 -4.48 21.13
N PRO A 149 0.54 -5.41 22.01
CA PRO A 149 -0.14 -6.66 21.69
C PRO A 149 -1.60 -6.46 21.28
N ALA A 150 -2.04 -7.30 20.34
CA ALA A 150 -3.41 -7.28 19.85
C ALA A 150 -3.78 -8.70 19.34
N ALA A 151 -4.93 -9.20 19.77
CA ALA A 151 -5.48 -10.45 19.28
C ALA A 151 -6.99 -10.27 19.06
N TYR A 152 -7.44 -10.44 17.84
CA TYR A 152 -8.84 -10.24 17.48
C TYR A 152 -9.34 -11.42 16.64
N ALA A 153 -10.47 -12.02 17.04
CA ALA A 153 -11.06 -13.14 16.32
C ALA A 153 -11.36 -12.78 14.86
N GLY A 154 -10.93 -13.63 13.93
CA GLY A 154 -11.11 -13.45 12.49
C GLY A 154 -10.19 -12.40 11.84
N ILE A 155 -9.13 -11.99 12.54
CA ILE A 155 -8.10 -11.10 12.00
C ILE A 155 -6.75 -11.77 12.22
N ASP A 156 -6.05 -12.02 11.13
CA ASP A 156 -4.67 -12.46 11.16
C ASP A 156 -3.76 -11.28 11.42
N THR A 157 -2.70 -11.52 12.18
CA THR A 157 -1.72 -10.47 12.53
C THR A 157 -0.31 -11.03 12.45
N ARG A 158 0.58 -10.28 11.81
CA ARG A 158 2.02 -10.56 11.75
C ARG A 158 2.80 -9.40 12.33
N VAL A 159 3.73 -9.68 13.23
CA VAL A 159 4.66 -8.67 13.76
C VAL A 159 5.56 -8.18 12.62
N VAL A 160 5.61 -6.88 12.40
CA VAL A 160 6.46 -6.24 11.37
C VAL A 160 7.53 -5.35 11.98
N LEU A 161 7.37 -5.01 13.24
CA LEU A 161 8.33 -4.22 14.00
C LEU A 161 8.23 -4.56 15.49
N GLU A 162 9.38 -4.72 16.16
CA GLU A 162 9.47 -4.76 17.61
C GLU A 162 10.39 -3.66 18.12
N GLU A 163 9.98 -3.01 19.20
CA GLU A 163 10.69 -1.85 19.76
C GLU A 163 10.56 -1.79 21.29
N GLY A 164 11.56 -1.18 21.91
CA GLY A 164 11.51 -0.86 23.34
C GLY A 164 10.69 0.40 23.61
N PHE A 165 10.59 0.73 24.90
CA PHE A 165 10.02 1.99 25.35
C PHE A 165 11.11 3.00 25.66
N VAL A 166 10.81 4.28 25.43
CA VAL A 166 11.67 5.40 25.80
C VAL A 166 10.86 6.45 26.57
N VAL A 167 11.59 7.21 27.39
CA VAL A 167 11.04 8.37 28.08
C VAL A 167 11.44 9.62 27.33
N ALA A 168 10.48 10.36 26.82
CA ALA A 168 10.68 11.67 26.23
C ALA A 168 10.75 12.72 27.35
N LEU A 169 11.79 13.53 27.35
CA LEU A 169 12.15 14.46 28.41
C LEU A 169 12.50 15.83 27.84
N PRO A 170 12.18 16.96 28.49
CA PRO A 170 12.84 18.24 28.21
C PRO A 170 14.36 18.11 28.38
N LEU A 171 15.15 18.88 27.63
CA LEU A 171 16.61 18.81 27.68
C LEU A 171 17.20 19.14 29.06
N ASP A 172 16.54 19.98 29.83
CA ASP A 172 16.93 20.42 31.19
C ASP A 172 16.34 19.55 32.31
N HIS A 173 15.60 18.49 31.96
CA HIS A 173 14.99 17.60 32.95
C HIS A 173 16.08 16.80 33.70
N PRO A 174 16.00 16.63 35.05
CA PRO A 174 17.01 15.89 35.83
C PRO A 174 17.33 14.48 35.30
N LEU A 175 16.30 13.75 34.80
CA LEU A 175 16.47 12.43 34.24
C LEU A 175 17.21 12.43 32.88
N ALA A 176 17.37 13.58 32.21
CA ALA A 176 18.07 13.67 30.94
C ALA A 176 19.57 13.34 31.05
N ALA A 177 20.14 13.46 32.26
CA ALA A 177 21.54 13.11 32.54
C ALA A 177 21.82 11.60 32.54
N HIS A 178 20.80 10.76 32.58
CA HIS A 178 20.94 9.30 32.56
C HIS A 178 20.92 8.75 31.14
N ASP A 179 21.80 7.79 30.83
CA ASP A 179 21.80 7.11 29.52
C ASP A 179 20.59 6.16 29.37
N THR A 180 20.13 5.59 30.48
CA THR A 180 18.97 4.71 30.57
C THR A 180 18.17 5.04 31.83
N ILE A 181 16.87 5.06 31.74
CA ILE A 181 15.97 5.39 32.86
C ILE A 181 15.50 4.09 33.51
N ALA A 182 15.81 3.94 34.80
CA ALA A 182 15.21 2.88 35.62
C ALA A 182 13.73 3.21 35.89
N PRO A 183 12.81 2.22 35.85
CA PRO A 183 11.39 2.46 36.12
C PRO A 183 11.11 3.22 37.42
N ALA A 184 11.86 2.91 38.48
CA ALA A 184 11.71 3.60 39.76
C ALA A 184 12.00 5.10 39.74
N ALA A 185 12.79 5.56 38.78
CA ALA A 185 13.09 6.99 38.60
C ALA A 185 11.91 7.79 38.04
N LEU A 186 10.89 7.14 37.51
CA LEU A 186 9.69 7.81 37.00
C LEU A 186 8.74 8.29 38.12
N ARG A 187 8.94 7.84 39.34
CA ARG A 187 8.09 8.22 40.46
C ARG A 187 8.19 9.71 40.78
N GLY A 188 7.02 10.35 41.01
CA GLY A 188 6.94 11.77 41.32
C GLY A 188 7.11 12.69 40.11
N HIS A 189 7.17 12.13 38.88
CA HIS A 189 7.15 12.92 37.66
C HIS A 189 5.78 12.77 36.96
N PRO A 190 5.09 13.86 36.65
CA PRO A 190 3.86 13.83 35.88
C PRO A 190 4.12 13.18 34.50
N ALA A 191 3.45 12.07 34.23
CA ALA A 191 3.66 11.28 33.03
C ALA A 191 2.52 11.44 32.04
N PHE A 192 2.87 11.48 30.76
CA PHE A 192 1.98 11.49 29.64
C PHE A 192 2.04 10.15 28.91
N VAL A 193 0.89 9.57 28.58
CA VAL A 193 0.80 8.27 27.92
C VAL A 193 -0.21 8.31 26.76
N LEU A 194 -0.12 7.35 25.84
CA LEU A 194 -1.13 7.13 24.82
C LEU A 194 -2.43 6.65 25.48
N ALA A 195 -3.55 7.29 25.19
CA ALA A 195 -4.80 6.95 25.78
C ALA A 195 -5.27 5.55 25.39
N ARG A 196 -5.76 4.79 26.36
CA ARG A 196 -6.20 3.40 26.23
C ARG A 196 -7.15 3.18 25.06
N ARG A 197 -8.07 4.15 24.78
CA ARG A 197 -9.04 4.04 23.68
C ARG A 197 -8.41 3.96 22.28
N TYR A 198 -7.17 4.43 22.09
CA TYR A 198 -6.49 4.41 20.79
C TYR A 198 -5.70 3.11 20.52
N ALA A 199 -5.17 2.51 21.60
CA ALA A 199 -4.45 1.24 21.51
C ALA A 199 -4.53 0.50 22.85
N PRO A 200 -5.66 -0.18 23.15
CA PRO A 200 -5.88 -0.78 24.47
C PRO A 200 -4.78 -1.75 24.90
N GLY A 201 -4.41 -2.68 24.01
CA GLY A 201 -3.38 -3.67 24.31
C GLY A 201 -2.02 -3.05 24.62
N PHE A 202 -1.58 -2.07 23.80
CA PHE A 202 -0.33 -1.34 24.02
C PHE A 202 -0.33 -0.58 25.36
N HIS A 203 -1.42 0.12 25.68
CA HIS A 203 -1.54 0.88 26.92
C HIS A 203 -1.46 -0.04 28.14
N ASP A 204 -2.28 -1.09 28.16
CA ASP A 204 -2.37 -2.03 29.27
C ASP A 204 -1.07 -2.80 29.47
N ASP A 205 -0.40 -3.21 28.38
CA ASP A 205 0.86 -3.91 28.37
C ASP A 205 2.01 -3.05 28.93
N MET A 206 2.09 -1.80 28.53
CA MET A 206 3.05 -0.82 29.07
C MET A 206 2.88 -0.65 30.57
N LEU A 207 1.65 -0.44 31.07
CA LEU A 207 1.40 -0.28 32.51
C LEU A 207 1.68 -1.57 33.28
N LEU A 208 1.38 -2.73 32.71
CA LEU A 208 1.70 -4.02 33.29
C LEU A 208 3.21 -4.22 33.42
N ALA A 209 3.99 -3.86 32.37
CA ALA A 209 5.44 -3.95 32.42
C ALA A 209 6.04 -3.06 33.51
N LEU A 210 5.56 -1.84 33.65
CA LEU A 210 5.96 -0.93 34.73
C LEU A 210 5.59 -1.47 36.11
N SER A 211 4.39 -2.01 36.28
CA SER A 211 3.95 -2.64 37.53
C SER A 211 4.83 -3.83 37.92
N ARG A 212 5.20 -4.69 36.97
CA ARG A 212 6.12 -5.80 37.19
C ARG A 212 7.52 -5.31 37.58
N ALA A 213 7.95 -4.15 37.09
CA ALA A 213 9.18 -3.48 37.52
C ALA A 213 9.03 -2.72 38.84
N GLY A 214 7.91 -2.90 39.56
CA GLY A 214 7.66 -2.30 40.87
C GLY A 214 7.40 -0.80 40.83
N THR A 215 6.94 -0.27 39.69
CA THR A 215 6.67 1.17 39.51
C THR A 215 5.24 1.42 39.03
N THR A 216 4.62 2.44 39.62
CA THR A 216 3.34 2.98 39.18
C THR A 216 3.57 4.39 38.68
N LEU A 217 2.98 4.75 37.55
CA LEU A 217 3.06 6.09 36.98
C LEU A 217 2.02 7.02 37.62
N GLU A 218 2.44 8.25 37.80
CA GLU A 218 1.50 9.37 38.01
C GLU A 218 1.05 9.89 36.64
N ILE A 219 -0.01 9.30 36.09
CA ILE A 219 -0.54 9.71 34.76
C ILE A 219 -1.25 11.05 34.93
N ALA A 220 -0.58 12.11 34.50
CA ALA A 220 -1.14 13.46 34.52
C ALA A 220 -2.15 13.67 33.37
N GLN A 221 -1.87 13.07 32.18
CA GLN A 221 -2.76 13.18 31.04
C GLN A 221 -2.55 12.06 30.02
N GLU A 222 -3.62 11.70 29.33
CA GLU A 222 -3.63 10.76 28.21
C GLU A 222 -3.87 11.49 26.88
N PHE A 223 -3.18 11.06 25.82
CA PHE A 223 -3.25 11.68 24.48
C PHE A 223 -3.65 10.68 23.40
N GLY A 224 -4.26 11.18 22.33
CA GLY A 224 -4.57 10.38 21.15
C GLY A 224 -3.37 10.13 20.24
N GLU A 225 -2.37 11.01 20.29
CA GLU A 225 -1.22 11.02 19.40
C GLU A 225 0.06 11.42 20.12
N PHE A 226 1.18 10.84 19.71
CA PHE A 226 2.49 11.15 20.27
C PHE A 226 2.95 12.59 19.98
N THR A 227 2.57 13.14 18.82
CA THR A 227 2.94 14.52 18.44
C THR A 227 2.44 15.55 19.45
N THR A 228 1.16 15.46 19.86
CA THR A 228 0.58 16.36 20.86
C THR A 228 1.25 16.15 22.22
N MET A 229 1.48 14.90 22.63
CA MET A 229 2.19 14.58 23.86
C MET A 229 3.58 15.20 23.87
N LEU A 230 4.37 15.03 22.80
CA LEU A 230 5.73 15.54 22.70
C LEU A 230 5.79 17.07 22.71
N ALA A 231 4.77 17.76 22.18
CA ALA A 231 4.66 19.23 22.29
C ALA A 231 4.52 19.71 23.75
N LEU A 232 3.79 18.97 24.59
CA LEU A 232 3.66 19.29 26.02
C LEU A 232 4.90 18.91 26.83
N VAL A 233 5.59 17.83 26.45
CA VAL A 233 6.93 17.52 27.00
C VAL A 233 7.88 18.67 26.67
N ALA A 234 7.87 19.16 25.42
CA ALA A 234 8.67 20.30 25.00
C ALA A 234 8.39 21.60 25.78
N ALA A 235 7.16 21.74 26.29
CA ALA A 235 6.76 22.86 27.16
C ALA A 235 7.13 22.65 28.65
N GLY A 236 7.79 21.54 29.01
CA GLY A 236 8.20 21.25 30.37
C GLY A 236 7.06 20.82 31.31
N MET A 237 5.91 20.39 30.78
CA MET A 237 4.73 20.08 31.57
C MET A 237 4.75 18.65 32.17
N GLY A 238 5.70 17.83 31.77
CA GLY A 238 5.84 16.45 32.25
C GLY A 238 6.77 15.61 31.36
N ILE A 239 6.76 14.31 31.57
CA ILE A 239 7.52 13.34 30.79
C ILE A 239 6.61 12.49 29.91
N GLY A 240 7.07 12.05 28.73
CA GLY A 240 6.28 11.23 27.83
C GLY A 240 6.77 9.80 27.75
N LEU A 241 5.90 8.80 27.93
CA LEU A 241 6.24 7.41 27.66
C LEU A 241 5.81 7.06 26.24
N ILE A 242 6.80 6.77 25.39
CA ILE A 242 6.59 6.52 23.97
C ILE A 242 7.35 5.27 23.50
N PRO A 243 6.92 4.64 22.42
CA PRO A 243 7.71 3.61 21.75
C PRO A 243 8.95 4.23 21.09
N ALA A 244 10.05 3.47 20.99
CA ALA A 244 11.33 4.00 20.52
C ALA A 244 11.27 4.63 19.12
N GLN A 245 10.47 4.12 18.22
CA GLN A 245 10.30 4.68 16.87
C GLN A 245 9.66 6.08 16.88
N ALA A 246 8.80 6.38 17.83
CA ALA A 246 8.23 7.72 17.95
C ALA A 246 9.29 8.78 18.28
N ALA A 247 10.44 8.36 18.82
CA ALA A 247 11.56 9.24 19.09
C ALA A 247 12.31 9.74 17.82
N SER A 248 12.03 9.18 16.66
CA SER A 248 12.60 9.68 15.38
C SER A 248 12.04 11.06 14.96
N ALA A 249 10.97 11.53 15.58
CA ALA A 249 10.30 12.81 15.30
C ALA A 249 10.19 13.71 16.54
N LEU A 250 11.23 13.77 17.37
CA LEU A 250 11.25 14.60 18.57
C LEU A 250 11.35 16.10 18.21
N PRO A 251 10.67 16.98 18.99
CA PRO A 251 10.95 18.41 18.96
C PRO A 251 12.41 18.72 19.34
N PRO A 252 13.02 19.84 18.87
CA PRO A 252 14.42 20.16 19.10
C PRO A 252 14.85 20.28 20.58
N ASN A 253 13.91 20.61 21.47
CA ASN A 253 14.13 20.76 22.91
C ASN A 253 13.69 19.54 23.73
N VAL A 254 13.45 18.41 23.09
CA VAL A 254 13.12 17.13 23.72
C VAL A 254 14.18 16.09 23.36
N LEU A 255 14.57 15.31 24.32
CA LEU A 255 15.38 14.11 24.11
C LEU A 255 14.61 12.86 24.54
N ALA A 256 15.04 11.71 24.05
CA ALA A 256 14.53 10.41 24.52
C ALA A 256 15.62 9.61 25.20
N ARG A 257 15.28 8.93 26.27
CA ARG A 257 16.16 7.96 26.96
C ARG A 257 15.49 6.60 27.01
N PRO A 258 16.20 5.52 26.75
CA PRO A 258 15.69 4.15 26.90
C PRO A 258 15.11 3.94 28.30
N LEU A 259 13.96 3.29 28.37
CA LEU A 259 13.36 2.86 29.64
C LEU A 259 13.69 1.38 29.85
N ASP A 260 14.36 1.05 30.97
CA ASP A 260 14.75 -0.32 31.30
C ASP A 260 13.55 -1.11 31.82
N LEU A 261 12.88 -1.80 30.94
CA LEU A 261 11.79 -2.73 31.26
C LEU A 261 12.21 -4.20 31.14
N ALA A 262 13.48 -4.53 31.46
CA ALA A 262 14.02 -5.90 31.42
C ALA A 262 13.80 -6.61 30.07
N GLY A 263 13.98 -5.88 28.97
CA GLY A 263 13.82 -6.42 27.60
C GLY A 263 12.36 -6.50 27.12
N HIS A 264 11.41 -5.99 27.89
CA HIS A 264 10.01 -5.90 27.43
C HIS A 264 9.89 -5.03 26.18
N ARG A 265 9.17 -5.53 25.17
CA ARG A 265 9.05 -4.86 23.87
C ARG A 265 7.58 -4.72 23.49
N SER A 266 7.31 -3.65 22.81
CA SER A 266 6.06 -3.41 22.09
C SER A 266 6.28 -3.62 20.58
N GLY A 267 5.24 -3.53 19.78
CA GLY A 267 5.43 -3.69 18.35
C GLY A 267 4.32 -3.09 17.49
N ILE A 268 4.58 -3.18 16.20
CA ILE A 268 3.59 -2.95 15.15
C ILE A 268 3.29 -4.30 14.49
N GLY A 269 2.01 -4.58 14.32
CA GLY A 269 1.50 -5.71 13.56
C GLY A 269 0.87 -5.27 12.25
N LEU A 270 1.14 -6.00 11.17
CA LEU A 270 0.31 -5.96 9.98
C LEU A 270 -0.89 -6.88 10.21
N ALA A 271 -2.10 -6.35 10.06
CA ALA A 271 -3.36 -7.05 10.31
C ALA A 271 -4.20 -7.11 9.03
N TRP A 272 -4.89 -8.24 8.80
CA TRP A 272 -5.79 -8.46 7.66
C TRP A 272 -6.85 -9.51 7.98
N THR A 273 -7.89 -9.62 7.14
CA THR A 273 -8.92 -10.68 7.25
C THR A 273 -8.69 -11.84 6.31
N ASP A 274 -8.07 -11.60 5.15
CA ASP A 274 -7.77 -12.60 4.12
C ASP A 274 -6.64 -12.14 3.21
N LEU A 275 -6.02 -13.10 2.50
CA LEU A 275 -5.00 -12.89 1.46
C LEU A 275 -5.45 -13.55 0.14
N ASP A 276 -6.70 -13.34 -0.21
CA ASP A 276 -7.39 -13.98 -1.33
C ASP A 276 -6.86 -13.55 -2.71
N SER A 277 -6.27 -12.36 -2.81
CA SER A 277 -5.79 -11.82 -4.08
C SER A 277 -4.26 -11.77 -4.20
N PRO A 278 -3.70 -11.88 -5.43
CA PRO A 278 -2.26 -11.68 -5.67
C PRO A 278 -1.77 -10.31 -5.22
N LEU A 279 -2.62 -9.29 -5.35
CA LEU A 279 -2.32 -7.91 -4.93
C LEU A 279 -2.07 -7.82 -3.41
N LYS A 280 -2.91 -8.45 -2.60
CA LYS A 280 -2.74 -8.49 -1.14
C LYS A 280 -1.45 -9.22 -0.74
N ARG A 281 -1.16 -10.36 -1.41
CA ARG A 281 0.10 -11.09 -1.17
C ARG A 281 1.33 -10.27 -1.52
N ALA A 282 1.31 -9.56 -2.66
CA ALA A 282 2.41 -8.68 -3.07
C ALA A 282 2.69 -7.56 -2.04
N PHE A 283 1.66 -7.07 -1.36
CA PHE A 283 1.84 -6.08 -0.28
C PHE A 283 2.50 -6.69 0.96
N VAL A 284 2.06 -7.89 1.38
CA VAL A 284 2.69 -8.62 2.51
C VAL A 284 4.16 -8.89 2.20
N ASP A 285 4.48 -9.43 1.02
CA ASP A 285 5.85 -9.70 0.58
C ASP A 285 6.71 -8.43 0.57
N THR A 286 6.10 -7.29 0.20
CA THR A 286 6.81 -6.00 0.21
C THR A 286 7.14 -5.55 1.63
N ILE A 287 6.21 -5.68 2.57
CA ILE A 287 6.47 -5.35 3.98
C ILE A 287 7.56 -6.26 4.55
N GLU A 288 7.50 -7.56 4.31
CA GLU A 288 8.54 -8.50 4.75
C GLU A 288 9.91 -8.14 4.20
N HIS A 289 9.98 -7.80 2.91
CA HIS A 289 11.21 -7.35 2.28
C HIS A 289 11.78 -6.09 2.95
N VAL A 290 10.94 -5.09 3.21
CA VAL A 290 11.35 -3.82 3.83
C VAL A 290 11.82 -4.05 5.27
N THR A 291 11.07 -4.84 6.06
CA THR A 291 11.39 -5.08 7.46
C THR A 291 12.65 -5.94 7.64
N ALA A 292 12.90 -6.90 6.75
CA ALA A 292 14.12 -7.70 6.76
C ALA A 292 15.40 -6.84 6.53
N HIS A 293 15.29 -5.74 5.78
CA HIS A 293 16.42 -4.85 5.47
C HIS A 293 16.54 -3.66 6.44
N ALA A 294 15.51 -3.36 7.21
CA ALA A 294 15.54 -2.30 8.21
C ALA A 294 16.27 -2.72 9.51
N GLY A 295 16.56 -4.01 9.69
CA GLY A 295 17.28 -4.58 10.85
C GLY A 295 18.79 -4.66 10.66
N GLN A 296 19.33 -4.23 9.53
CA GLN A 296 20.77 -4.15 9.25
C GLN A 296 21.24 -2.70 9.37
#